data_bfafcd440ceaa5c1dda9461afd7bf238
#
_entry.id   bfafcd440ceaa5c1dda9461afd7bf238
#
_cell.length_a   1.000
_cell.length_b   1.000
_cell.length_c   1.000
_cell.angle_alpha   90.00
_cell.angle_beta   90.00
_cell.angle_gamma   90.00
#
_symmetry.space_group_name_H-M   'P 1'
#
loop_
_entity.id
_entity.type
_entity.pdbx_description
1 polymer ?
#
loop_
_entity_poly.entity_id
_entity_poly.type
_entity_poly.pdbx_seq_one_letter_code
_entity_poly.pdbx_strand_id
1 'polypeptide(L)'
;MTKSALILGSLLAGCYAFNFVLAESIQVVYVDYINLCGIAIILAVGLNVINGLTGQFSLGHAGFMAVGAFAGAYISIMLTYGKIESGPLAIAGLGPFIFSMVISGLVAACVGALFGAPTLRLKGDYLAIATLGFAEITRIALTAQDEIGGPTGLKRIPKMPLLPGAERWDGGTSTFWIYAVVCSVVLFSFHLQRSTYGRALLCIRENELAAETMGIRASRLKVMAFVYGAFWAGIAGCLYAHYQHSVRPDDFTSVRSIEVVVMLVLGGLGSLTGAVIGAVVVTLLPQFLRPAEEALNVQGLSMVVYALMLIVLMLFRPQGIFGQRELSLRLLRRLLPGARDKGSP
;
A
#
# COMPACT_ATOMS: atom_id res chain seq x y z
N MET A 1 -7.58 21.47 -13.82
CA MET A 1 -8.52 20.61 -13.08
C MET A 1 -9.28 19.64 -13.99
N THR A 2 -9.77 20.05 -15.14
CA THR A 2 -10.57 19.19 -16.05
C THR A 2 -9.84 17.97 -16.63
N LYS A 3 -8.56 18.07 -16.99
CA LYS A 3 -7.79 16.94 -17.56
C LYS A 3 -7.51 15.85 -16.51
N SER A 4 -7.20 16.21 -15.28
CA SER A 4 -6.96 15.24 -14.20
C SER A 4 -8.25 14.51 -13.79
N ALA A 5 -9.38 15.21 -13.77
CA ALA A 5 -10.69 14.62 -13.51
C ALA A 5 -11.13 13.63 -14.61
N LEU A 6 -10.86 13.97 -15.88
CA LEU A 6 -11.10 13.07 -17.02
C LEU A 6 -10.24 11.81 -16.96
N ILE A 7 -8.97 11.96 -16.59
CA ILE A 7 -8.05 10.80 -16.41
C ILE A 7 -8.54 9.92 -15.26
N LEU A 8 -8.94 10.51 -14.13
CA LEU A 8 -9.48 9.75 -13.00
C LEU A 8 -10.78 9.02 -13.40
N GLY A 9 -11.69 9.70 -14.09
CA GLY A 9 -12.93 9.10 -14.57
C GLY A 9 -12.70 7.94 -15.55
N SER A 10 -11.77 8.09 -16.48
CA SER A 10 -11.42 7.01 -17.42
C SER A 10 -10.75 5.82 -16.74
N LEU A 11 -9.92 6.07 -15.69
CA LEU A 11 -9.33 5.01 -14.89
C LEU A 11 -10.36 4.27 -14.04
N LEU A 12 -11.30 4.99 -13.42
CA LEU A 12 -12.41 4.37 -12.68
C LEU A 12 -13.32 3.54 -13.58
N ALA A 13 -13.63 4.02 -14.77
CA ALA A 13 -14.37 3.26 -15.78
C ALA A 13 -13.58 2.01 -16.24
N GLY A 14 -12.26 2.14 -16.39
CA GLY A 14 -11.35 1.01 -16.67
C GLY A 14 -11.34 -0.02 -15.54
N CYS A 15 -11.30 0.40 -14.28
CA CYS A 15 -11.40 -0.48 -13.12
C CYS A 15 -12.76 -1.19 -13.05
N TYR A 16 -13.84 -0.50 -13.41
CA TYR A 16 -15.17 -1.11 -13.47
C TYR A 16 -15.27 -2.16 -14.58
N ALA A 17 -14.77 -1.86 -15.78
CA ALA A 17 -14.72 -2.81 -16.89
C ALA A 17 -13.80 -4.01 -16.57
N PHE A 18 -12.65 -3.76 -15.95
CA PHE A 18 -11.72 -4.81 -15.50
C PHE A 18 -12.38 -5.74 -14.49
N ASN A 19 -13.14 -5.19 -13.54
CA ASN A 19 -13.91 -5.97 -12.58
C ASN A 19 -14.94 -6.88 -13.27
N PHE A 20 -15.65 -6.35 -14.28
CA PHE A 20 -16.65 -7.12 -15.02
C PHE A 20 -16.02 -8.28 -15.80
N VAL A 21 -14.89 -8.03 -16.45
CA VAL A 21 -14.13 -9.07 -17.20
C VAL A 21 -13.57 -10.15 -16.27
N LEU A 22 -13.07 -9.76 -15.09
CA LEU A 22 -12.59 -10.70 -14.09
C LEU A 22 -13.71 -11.60 -13.56
N ALA A 23 -14.90 -11.04 -13.35
CA ALA A 23 -16.04 -11.75 -12.80
C ALA A 23 -16.53 -12.90 -13.69
N GLU A 24 -16.35 -12.81 -15.01
CA GLU A 24 -16.81 -13.85 -15.96
C GLU A 24 -15.77 -14.93 -16.28
N SER A 25 -14.47 -14.65 -16.09
CA SER A 25 -13.42 -15.45 -16.72
C SER A 25 -12.46 -16.14 -15.75
N ILE A 26 -12.45 -15.82 -14.44
CA ILE A 26 -11.38 -16.22 -13.53
C ILE A 26 -11.89 -16.92 -12.26
N GLN A 27 -11.18 -17.96 -11.79
CA GLN A 27 -11.50 -18.64 -10.53
C GLN A 27 -11.32 -17.70 -9.33
N VAL A 28 -12.14 -17.86 -8.28
CA VAL A 28 -12.16 -17.05 -7.06
C VAL A 28 -10.78 -16.88 -6.42
N VAL A 29 -9.95 -17.92 -6.44
CA VAL A 29 -8.60 -17.92 -5.86
C VAL A 29 -7.68 -16.87 -6.50
N TYR A 30 -7.76 -16.70 -7.82
CA TYR A 30 -6.95 -15.69 -8.50
C TYR A 30 -7.40 -14.25 -8.20
N VAL A 31 -8.68 -14.07 -7.92
CA VAL A 31 -9.21 -12.75 -7.52
C VAL A 31 -8.69 -12.36 -6.15
N ASP A 32 -8.57 -13.33 -5.23
CA ASP A 32 -7.95 -13.10 -3.93
C ASP A 32 -6.50 -12.60 -4.08
N TYR A 33 -5.73 -13.22 -4.97
CA TYR A 33 -4.35 -12.78 -5.25
C TYR A 33 -4.31 -11.37 -5.85
N ILE A 34 -5.20 -11.06 -6.77
CA ILE A 34 -5.31 -9.75 -7.40
C ILE A 34 -5.64 -8.69 -6.33
N ASN A 35 -6.58 -8.96 -5.42
CA ASN A 35 -6.97 -8.04 -4.37
C ASN A 35 -5.84 -7.79 -3.36
N LEU A 36 -5.12 -8.83 -2.96
CA LEU A 36 -3.94 -8.70 -2.09
C LEU A 36 -2.82 -7.91 -2.78
N CYS A 37 -2.60 -8.11 -4.08
CA CYS A 37 -1.67 -7.29 -4.87
C CYS A 37 -2.07 -5.81 -4.86
N GLY A 38 -3.36 -5.51 -5.00
CA GLY A 38 -3.85 -4.14 -4.94
C GLY A 38 -3.53 -3.46 -3.61
N ILE A 39 -3.78 -4.13 -2.48
CA ILE A 39 -3.45 -3.63 -1.14
C ILE A 39 -1.94 -3.44 -0.98
N ALA A 40 -1.14 -4.40 -1.45
CA ALA A 40 0.31 -4.33 -1.43
C ALA A 40 0.86 -3.14 -2.26
N ILE A 41 0.25 -2.86 -3.42
CA ILE A 41 0.61 -1.69 -4.25
C ILE A 41 0.36 -0.38 -3.49
N ILE A 42 -0.79 -0.25 -2.79
CA ILE A 42 -1.08 0.96 -2.00
C ILE A 42 -0.01 1.17 -0.94
N LEU A 43 0.36 0.11 -0.21
CA LEU A 43 1.42 0.15 0.82
C LEU A 43 2.78 0.51 0.22
N ALA A 44 3.19 -0.17 -0.86
CA ALA A 44 4.47 0.06 -1.49
C ALA A 44 4.58 1.49 -2.07
N VAL A 45 3.55 1.97 -2.76
CA VAL A 45 3.54 3.34 -3.32
C VAL A 45 3.54 4.39 -2.20
N GLY A 46 2.80 4.16 -1.10
CA GLY A 46 2.81 5.03 0.07
C GLY A 46 4.19 5.11 0.73
N LEU A 47 4.83 3.95 0.95
CA LEU A 47 6.17 3.87 1.53
C LEU A 47 7.25 4.41 0.58
N ASN A 48 7.06 4.31 -0.74
CA ASN A 48 8.02 4.84 -1.72
C ASN A 48 8.18 6.36 -1.61
N VAL A 49 7.18 7.10 -1.14
CA VAL A 49 7.32 8.54 -0.88
C VAL A 49 8.26 8.78 0.30
N ILE A 50 8.22 7.93 1.34
CA ILE A 50 9.09 8.04 2.52
C ILE A 50 10.49 7.55 2.16
N ASN A 51 10.66 6.28 1.79
CA ASN A 51 11.97 5.67 1.58
C ASN A 51 12.61 6.12 0.25
N GLY A 52 11.80 6.24 -0.80
CA GLY A 52 12.27 6.53 -2.15
C GLY A 52 12.53 7.99 -2.43
N LEU A 53 11.61 8.91 -2.07
CA LEU A 53 11.75 10.34 -2.38
C LEU A 53 12.53 11.10 -1.31
N THR A 54 12.39 10.76 -0.02
CA THR A 54 13.12 11.47 1.04
C THR A 54 14.44 10.80 1.44
N GLY A 55 14.66 9.55 1.01
CA GLY A 55 15.82 8.76 1.41
C GLY A 55 15.80 8.30 2.88
N GLN A 56 14.65 8.39 3.54
CA GLN A 56 14.48 7.97 4.93
C GLN A 56 14.09 6.51 5.00
N PHE A 57 14.91 5.68 5.64
CA PHE A 57 14.62 4.26 5.78
C PHE A 57 13.65 4.01 6.93
N SER A 58 12.38 3.74 6.64
CA SER A 58 11.32 3.44 7.61
C SER A 58 10.89 1.99 7.51
N LEU A 59 10.80 1.31 8.67
CA LEU A 59 10.30 -0.07 8.84
C LEU A 59 8.98 -0.13 9.63
N GLY A 60 8.33 1.01 9.86
CA GLY A 60 7.11 1.10 10.68
C GLY A 60 5.79 1.03 9.91
N HIS A 61 5.81 0.71 8.63
CA HIS A 61 4.64 0.90 7.75
C HIS A 61 3.46 -0.02 8.12
N ALA A 62 3.72 -1.24 8.61
CA ALA A 62 2.70 -2.14 9.12
C ALA A 62 1.99 -1.59 10.38
N GLY A 63 2.68 -0.80 11.21
CA GLY A 63 2.06 -0.14 12.36
C GLY A 63 0.99 0.88 11.94
N PHE A 64 1.25 1.69 10.91
CA PHE A 64 0.24 2.61 10.36
C PHE A 64 -0.90 1.87 9.68
N MET A 65 -0.60 0.77 8.99
CA MET A 65 -1.62 -0.11 8.42
C MET A 65 -2.51 -0.69 9.52
N ALA A 66 -1.94 -1.14 10.65
CA ALA A 66 -2.68 -1.67 11.79
C ALA A 66 -3.62 -0.62 12.38
N VAL A 67 -3.10 0.58 12.70
CA VAL A 67 -3.92 1.69 13.23
C VAL A 67 -5.10 1.98 12.31
N GLY A 68 -4.86 2.06 11.01
CA GLY A 68 -5.90 2.31 10.04
C GLY A 68 -6.90 1.16 9.92
N ALA A 69 -6.45 -0.09 9.94
CA ALA A 69 -7.29 -1.27 9.87
C ALA A 69 -8.27 -1.34 11.04
N PHE A 70 -7.76 -1.18 12.28
CA PHE A 70 -8.58 -1.22 13.48
C PHE A 70 -9.52 -0.02 13.58
N ALA A 71 -9.04 1.20 13.29
CA ALA A 71 -9.88 2.40 13.30
C ALA A 71 -11.01 2.30 12.26
N GLY A 72 -10.69 1.90 11.03
CA GLY A 72 -11.67 1.73 9.95
C GLY A 72 -12.68 0.63 10.24
N ALA A 73 -12.22 -0.52 10.72
CA ALA A 73 -13.07 -1.63 11.10
C ALA A 73 -14.04 -1.27 12.24
N TYR A 74 -13.52 -0.66 13.29
CA TYR A 74 -14.31 -0.23 14.45
C TYR A 74 -15.41 0.74 14.05
N ILE A 75 -15.07 1.80 13.29
CA ILE A 75 -16.03 2.78 12.81
C ILE A 75 -17.07 2.17 11.89
N SER A 76 -16.65 1.29 10.98
CA SER A 76 -17.56 0.62 10.06
C SER A 76 -18.56 -0.29 10.79
N ILE A 77 -18.10 -1.04 11.81
CA ILE A 77 -18.96 -1.86 12.66
C ILE A 77 -19.96 -0.98 13.42
N MET A 78 -19.50 0.11 14.04
CA MET A 78 -20.36 1.03 14.80
C MET A 78 -21.43 1.68 13.92
N LEU A 79 -21.06 2.11 12.71
CA LEU A 79 -22.00 2.74 11.80
C LEU A 79 -23.01 1.76 11.16
N THR A 80 -22.61 0.50 10.97
CA THR A 80 -23.45 -0.50 10.31
C THR A 80 -24.33 -1.25 11.30
N TYR A 81 -23.82 -1.60 12.47
CA TYR A 81 -24.55 -2.43 13.45
C TYR A 81 -24.95 -1.67 14.72
N GLY A 82 -24.39 -0.49 14.97
CA GLY A 82 -24.59 0.28 16.19
C GLY A 82 -23.90 -0.29 17.44
N LYS A 83 -23.40 -1.54 17.39
CA LYS A 83 -22.65 -2.23 18.45
C LYS A 83 -21.72 -3.28 17.86
N ILE A 84 -20.58 -3.51 18.55
CA ILE A 84 -19.54 -4.45 18.08
C ILE A 84 -20.02 -5.91 17.98
N GLU A 85 -21.04 -6.30 18.75
CA GLU A 85 -21.45 -7.72 18.90
C GLU A 85 -22.69 -8.13 18.09
N SER A 86 -23.34 -7.22 17.37
CA SER A 86 -24.70 -7.49 16.86
C SER A 86 -24.75 -7.73 15.36
N GLY A 87 -25.27 -8.87 14.96
CA GLY A 87 -25.87 -9.11 13.67
C GLY A 87 -25.15 -10.10 12.73
N PRO A 88 -25.86 -10.58 11.70
CA PRO A 88 -25.28 -11.33 10.58
C PRO A 88 -24.34 -10.40 9.79
N LEU A 89 -23.42 -10.99 9.03
CA LEU A 89 -22.49 -10.24 8.16
C LEU A 89 -23.30 -9.38 7.16
N ALA A 90 -23.34 -8.07 7.39
CA ALA A 90 -24.09 -7.14 6.55
C ALA A 90 -23.17 -6.49 5.51
N ILE A 91 -23.78 -6.00 4.44
CA ILE A 91 -23.09 -5.19 3.43
C ILE A 91 -23.05 -3.75 3.96
N ALA A 92 -21.87 -3.17 4.04
CA ALA A 92 -21.71 -1.78 4.42
C ALA A 92 -22.42 -0.87 3.40
N GLY A 93 -23.15 0.12 3.87
CA GLY A 93 -23.63 1.18 2.99
C GLY A 93 -22.47 1.97 2.41
N LEU A 94 -22.65 2.59 1.24
CA LEU A 94 -21.59 3.37 0.58
C LEU A 94 -21.06 4.51 1.47
N GLY A 95 -21.95 5.21 2.17
CA GLY A 95 -21.59 6.30 3.07
C GLY A 95 -20.71 5.85 4.24
N PRO A 96 -21.15 4.89 5.08
CA PRO A 96 -20.34 4.32 6.16
C PRO A 96 -18.98 3.79 5.71
N PHE A 97 -18.91 3.12 4.55
CA PHE A 97 -17.66 2.58 4.03
C PHE A 97 -16.65 3.67 3.64
N ILE A 98 -17.08 4.66 2.83
CA ILE A 98 -16.19 5.78 2.44
C ILE A 98 -15.78 6.58 3.66
N PHE A 99 -16.71 6.83 4.59
CA PHE A 99 -16.42 7.55 5.81
C PHE A 99 -15.37 6.82 6.67
N SER A 100 -15.54 5.50 6.89
CA SER A 100 -14.58 4.68 7.64
C SER A 100 -13.20 4.67 6.95
N MET A 101 -13.14 4.60 5.63
CA MET A 101 -11.91 4.63 4.86
C MET A 101 -11.16 5.97 5.00
N VAL A 102 -11.87 7.10 4.92
CA VAL A 102 -11.26 8.43 5.08
C VAL A 102 -10.78 8.63 6.51
N ILE A 103 -11.59 8.29 7.51
CA ILE A 103 -11.19 8.42 8.93
C ILE A 103 -10.00 7.51 9.24
N SER A 104 -9.97 6.30 8.72
CA SER A 104 -8.84 5.37 8.83
C SER A 104 -7.53 6.01 8.35
N GLY A 105 -7.56 6.62 7.17
CA GLY A 105 -6.42 7.35 6.64
C GLY A 105 -6.02 8.54 7.50
N LEU A 106 -7.00 9.33 7.98
CA LEU A 106 -6.73 10.50 8.82
C LEU A 106 -6.16 10.11 10.20
N VAL A 107 -6.70 9.09 10.84
CA VAL A 107 -6.18 8.59 12.14
C VAL A 107 -4.75 8.10 11.97
N ALA A 108 -4.47 7.29 10.94
CA ALA A 108 -3.12 6.85 10.64
C ALA A 108 -2.17 8.03 10.31
N ALA A 109 -2.64 9.05 9.60
CA ALA A 109 -1.89 10.27 9.31
C ALA A 109 -1.58 11.07 10.58
N CYS A 110 -2.55 11.22 11.51
CA CYS A 110 -2.35 11.87 12.81
C CYS A 110 -1.30 11.13 13.66
N VAL A 111 -1.40 9.80 13.72
CA VAL A 111 -0.42 8.96 14.40
C VAL A 111 0.95 9.09 13.70
N GLY A 112 0.98 9.10 12.37
CA GLY A 112 2.18 9.35 11.57
C GLY A 112 2.82 10.71 11.85
N ALA A 113 2.03 11.76 12.04
CA ALA A 113 2.53 13.08 12.44
C ALA A 113 3.10 13.06 13.86
N LEU A 114 2.39 12.43 14.81
CA LEU A 114 2.77 12.36 16.21
C LEU A 114 4.10 11.61 16.39
N PHE A 115 4.25 10.46 15.77
CA PHE A 115 5.47 9.65 15.84
C PHE A 115 6.56 10.11 14.87
N GLY A 116 6.18 10.60 13.69
CA GLY A 116 7.12 11.12 12.71
C GLY A 116 7.89 12.32 13.22
N ALA A 117 7.25 13.28 13.89
CA ALA A 117 7.92 14.50 14.35
C ALA A 117 9.14 14.24 15.28
N PRO A 118 9.08 13.37 16.31
CA PRO A 118 10.25 13.04 17.13
C PRO A 118 11.22 12.08 16.44
N THR A 119 10.73 11.05 15.72
CA THR A 119 11.60 10.03 15.12
C THR A 119 12.42 10.56 13.95
N LEU A 120 11.92 11.56 13.22
CA LEU A 120 12.63 12.19 12.10
C LEU A 120 13.84 13.06 12.52
N ARG A 121 14.07 13.23 13.82
CA ARG A 121 15.31 13.80 14.35
C ARG A 121 16.46 12.76 14.34
N LEU A 122 16.10 11.47 14.30
CA LEU A 122 17.07 10.38 14.16
C LEU A 122 17.49 10.26 12.70
N LYS A 123 18.74 9.83 12.46
CA LYS A 123 19.31 9.68 11.12
C LYS A 123 19.69 8.22 10.86
N GLY A 124 19.63 7.82 9.60
CA GLY A 124 20.08 6.50 9.15
C GLY A 124 19.36 5.35 9.85
N ASP A 125 20.12 4.37 10.33
CA ASP A 125 19.61 3.12 10.91
C ASP A 125 18.82 3.32 12.21
N TYR A 126 19.11 4.38 12.97
CA TYR A 126 18.35 4.69 14.19
C TYR A 126 16.89 5.03 13.91
N LEU A 127 16.61 5.65 12.76
CA LEU A 127 15.23 5.91 12.32
C LEU A 127 14.51 4.59 12.00
N ALA A 128 15.19 3.66 11.32
CA ALA A 128 14.64 2.35 11.01
C ALA A 128 14.26 1.57 12.27
N ILE A 129 15.16 1.53 13.27
CA ILE A 129 14.93 0.85 14.54
C ILE A 129 13.77 1.50 15.30
N ALA A 130 13.72 2.85 15.36
CA ALA A 130 12.65 3.56 16.04
C ALA A 130 11.28 3.32 15.39
N THR A 131 11.21 3.28 14.04
CA THR A 131 9.96 3.02 13.32
C THR A 131 9.53 1.56 13.43
N LEU A 132 10.47 0.62 13.47
CA LEU A 132 10.17 -0.78 13.75
C LEU A 132 9.61 -0.96 15.17
N GLY A 133 10.26 -0.32 16.17
CA GLY A 133 9.78 -0.29 17.55
C GLY A 133 8.36 0.29 17.66
N PHE A 134 8.07 1.36 16.91
CA PHE A 134 6.72 1.92 16.82
C PHE A 134 5.69 0.90 16.30
N ALA A 135 6.01 0.16 15.24
CA ALA A 135 5.09 -0.85 14.69
C ALA A 135 4.79 -1.94 15.73
N GLU A 136 5.82 -2.38 16.46
CA GLU A 136 5.66 -3.41 17.48
C GLU A 136 4.91 -2.89 18.72
N ILE A 137 5.17 -1.66 19.16
CA ILE A 137 4.40 -1.01 20.23
C ILE A 137 2.93 -0.89 19.83
N THR A 138 2.64 -0.51 18.59
CA THR A 138 1.27 -0.43 18.08
C THR A 138 0.59 -1.79 18.11
N ARG A 139 1.26 -2.85 17.66
CA ARG A 139 0.75 -4.21 17.69
C ARG A 139 0.43 -4.67 19.11
N ILE A 140 1.36 -4.46 20.05
CA ILE A 140 1.18 -4.81 21.46
C ILE A 140 0.04 -4.01 22.09
N ALA A 141 -0.04 -2.71 21.81
CA ALA A 141 -1.11 -1.84 22.33
C ALA A 141 -2.49 -2.31 21.85
N LEU A 142 -2.61 -2.69 20.57
CA LEU A 142 -3.85 -3.25 20.03
C LEU A 142 -4.20 -4.62 20.64
N THR A 143 -3.20 -5.46 20.92
CA THR A 143 -3.39 -6.76 21.58
C THR A 143 -3.87 -6.61 23.03
N ALA A 144 -3.45 -5.54 23.71
CA ALA A 144 -3.81 -5.28 25.12
C ALA A 144 -5.21 -4.67 25.29
N GLN A 145 -5.89 -4.28 24.21
CA GLN A 145 -7.20 -3.62 24.26
C GLN A 145 -8.34 -4.63 24.06
N ASP A 146 -8.97 -5.05 25.13
CA ASP A 146 -10.10 -6.00 25.11
C ASP A 146 -11.33 -5.45 24.38
N GLU A 147 -11.54 -4.12 24.40
CA GLU A 147 -12.66 -3.45 23.72
C GLU A 147 -12.66 -3.62 22.19
N ILE A 148 -11.48 -3.82 21.60
CA ILE A 148 -11.30 -4.06 20.16
C ILE A 148 -10.98 -5.53 19.85
N GLY A 149 -11.33 -6.44 20.77
CA GLY A 149 -11.19 -7.87 20.62
C GLY A 149 -9.83 -8.45 21.05
N GLY A 150 -8.93 -7.63 21.60
CA GLY A 150 -7.64 -8.06 22.14
C GLY A 150 -6.83 -8.93 21.16
N PRO A 151 -6.26 -10.06 21.59
CA PRO A 151 -5.48 -10.95 20.72
C PRO A 151 -6.29 -11.58 19.57
N THR A 152 -7.61 -11.75 19.74
CA THR A 152 -8.49 -12.33 18.71
C THR A 152 -8.88 -11.32 17.63
N GLY A 153 -8.70 -10.03 17.89
CA GLY A 153 -9.01 -8.93 17.01
C GLY A 153 -10.50 -8.71 16.75
N LEU A 154 -10.81 -7.81 15.84
CA LEU A 154 -12.16 -7.51 15.40
C LEU A 154 -12.63 -8.52 14.35
N LYS A 155 -13.84 -9.02 14.53
CA LYS A 155 -14.51 -9.99 13.64
C LYS A 155 -15.81 -9.39 13.11
N ARG A 156 -16.38 -10.02 12.06
CA ARG A 156 -17.65 -9.60 11.45
C ARG A 156 -17.62 -8.17 10.91
N ILE A 157 -16.48 -7.78 10.33
CA ILE A 157 -16.38 -6.48 9.65
C ILE A 157 -17.30 -6.50 8.44
N PRO A 158 -18.13 -5.46 8.23
CA PRO A 158 -19.06 -5.40 7.13
C PRO A 158 -18.38 -5.60 5.77
N LYS A 159 -19.08 -6.28 4.84
CA LYS A 159 -18.60 -6.41 3.46
C LYS A 159 -18.59 -5.05 2.78
N MET A 160 -17.71 -4.89 1.80
CA MET A 160 -17.67 -3.68 0.96
C MET A 160 -18.99 -3.47 0.24
N PRO A 161 -19.42 -2.21 -0.02
CA PRO A 161 -20.69 -1.91 -0.65
C PRO A 161 -20.76 -2.50 -2.06
N LEU A 162 -21.90 -3.11 -2.39
CA LEU A 162 -22.15 -3.71 -3.70
C LEU A 162 -22.27 -2.62 -4.77
N LEU A 163 -21.70 -2.89 -5.93
CA LEU A 163 -21.88 -2.10 -7.13
C LEU A 163 -23.11 -2.59 -7.93
N PRO A 164 -23.84 -1.69 -8.60
CA PRO A 164 -24.91 -2.10 -9.49
C PRO A 164 -24.41 -3.10 -10.54
N GLY A 165 -25.06 -4.26 -10.65
CA GLY A 165 -24.67 -5.33 -11.58
C GLY A 165 -23.63 -6.35 -11.06
N ALA A 166 -23.07 -6.15 -9.88
CA ALA A 166 -22.09 -7.08 -9.27
C ALA A 166 -22.72 -8.06 -8.26
N GLU A 167 -24.04 -8.18 -8.24
CA GLU A 167 -24.81 -9.00 -7.27
C GLU A 167 -24.44 -10.49 -7.31
N ARG A 168 -23.82 -10.95 -8.38
CA ARG A 168 -23.47 -12.37 -8.58
C ARG A 168 -22.15 -12.79 -7.95
N TRP A 169 -21.30 -11.85 -7.45
CA TRP A 169 -19.96 -12.19 -7.06
C TRP A 169 -19.40 -11.32 -5.91
N ASP A 170 -19.33 -11.88 -4.73
CA ASP A 170 -18.80 -11.20 -3.53
C ASP A 170 -17.36 -10.67 -3.70
N GLY A 171 -16.52 -11.36 -4.49
CA GLY A 171 -15.14 -10.96 -4.75
C GLY A 171 -14.98 -9.76 -5.69
N GLY A 172 -15.91 -9.57 -6.62
CA GLY A 172 -15.80 -8.53 -7.65
C GLY A 172 -15.94 -7.10 -7.12
N THR A 173 -16.82 -6.87 -6.17
CA THR A 173 -17.01 -5.53 -5.59
C THR A 173 -15.79 -5.06 -4.80
N SER A 174 -15.12 -5.96 -4.10
CA SER A 174 -13.88 -5.68 -3.38
C SER A 174 -12.77 -5.24 -4.32
N THR A 175 -12.63 -5.89 -5.48
CA THR A 175 -11.63 -5.56 -6.51
C THR A 175 -11.80 -4.13 -7.02
N PHE A 176 -13.04 -3.70 -7.31
CA PHE A 176 -13.29 -2.33 -7.76
C PHE A 176 -12.79 -1.29 -6.75
N TRP A 177 -13.16 -1.43 -5.47
CA TRP A 177 -12.79 -0.46 -4.44
C TRP A 177 -11.30 -0.42 -4.20
N ILE A 178 -10.64 -1.60 -4.16
CA ILE A 178 -9.19 -1.69 -3.99
C ILE A 178 -8.48 -0.99 -5.15
N TYR A 179 -8.84 -1.30 -6.40
CA TYR A 179 -8.16 -0.72 -7.56
C TYR A 179 -8.54 0.74 -7.81
N ALA A 180 -9.71 1.22 -7.39
CA ALA A 180 -10.02 2.64 -7.36
C ALA A 180 -9.07 3.42 -6.44
N VAL A 181 -8.74 2.85 -5.27
CA VAL A 181 -7.75 3.43 -4.36
C VAL A 181 -6.34 3.29 -4.91
N VAL A 182 -5.96 2.16 -5.54
CA VAL A 182 -4.68 2.00 -6.25
C VAL A 182 -4.49 3.10 -7.29
N CYS A 183 -5.47 3.32 -8.15
CA CYS A 183 -5.43 4.40 -9.13
C CYS A 183 -5.25 5.77 -8.46
N SER A 184 -5.95 6.01 -7.37
CA SER A 184 -5.86 7.26 -6.62
C SER A 184 -4.45 7.46 -6.04
N VAL A 185 -3.88 6.48 -5.32
CA VAL A 185 -2.55 6.62 -4.72
C VAL A 185 -1.46 6.79 -5.78
N VAL A 186 -1.55 6.06 -6.89
CA VAL A 186 -0.60 6.18 -8.01
C VAL A 186 -0.66 7.56 -8.64
N LEU A 187 -1.86 8.08 -8.91
CA LEU A 187 -2.05 9.42 -9.47
C LEU A 187 -1.55 10.52 -8.52
N PHE A 188 -1.90 10.44 -7.23
CA PHE A 188 -1.44 11.41 -6.24
C PHE A 188 0.08 11.37 -6.08
N SER A 189 0.70 10.19 -6.00
CA SER A 189 2.15 10.04 -5.91
C SER A 189 2.86 10.55 -7.18
N PHE A 190 2.30 10.30 -8.36
CA PHE A 190 2.83 10.81 -9.61
C PHE A 190 2.81 12.35 -9.68
N HIS A 191 1.70 12.97 -9.25
CA HIS A 191 1.61 14.43 -9.18
C HIS A 191 2.54 15.00 -8.11
N LEU A 192 2.66 14.32 -6.97
CA LEU A 192 3.57 14.72 -5.90
C LEU A 192 5.02 14.72 -6.38
N GLN A 193 5.49 13.66 -7.04
CA GLN A 193 6.85 13.57 -7.56
C GLN A 193 7.18 14.72 -8.54
N ARG A 194 6.22 15.12 -9.37
CA ARG A 194 6.40 16.21 -10.36
C ARG A 194 6.20 17.61 -9.78
N SER A 195 5.68 17.71 -8.58
CA SER A 195 5.45 18.99 -7.90
C SER A 195 6.74 19.62 -7.40
N THR A 196 6.66 20.88 -6.96
CA THR A 196 7.76 21.57 -6.28
C THR A 196 8.15 20.85 -4.98
N TYR A 197 7.16 20.30 -4.26
CA TYR A 197 7.39 19.52 -3.04
C TYR A 197 8.17 18.23 -3.34
N GLY A 198 7.82 17.50 -4.38
CA GLY A 198 8.52 16.27 -4.77
C GLY A 198 9.99 16.54 -5.15
N ARG A 199 10.24 17.62 -5.89
CA ARG A 199 11.61 18.04 -6.20
C ARG A 199 12.41 18.43 -4.95
N ALA A 200 11.78 19.12 -4.00
CA ALA A 200 12.43 19.45 -2.73
C ALA A 200 12.75 18.21 -1.90
N LEU A 201 11.87 17.17 -1.89
CA LEU A 201 12.15 15.88 -1.25
C LEU A 201 13.36 15.18 -1.87
N LEU A 202 13.48 15.19 -3.21
CA LEU A 202 14.65 14.63 -3.89
C LEU A 202 15.94 15.40 -3.55
N CYS A 203 15.89 16.73 -3.44
CA CYS A 203 17.05 17.52 -2.98
C CYS A 203 17.50 17.12 -1.56
N ILE A 204 16.54 16.90 -0.64
CA ILE A 204 16.82 16.44 0.72
C ILE A 204 17.47 15.05 0.69
N ARG A 205 17.02 14.15 -0.18
CA ARG A 205 17.58 12.81 -0.33
C ARG A 205 19.04 12.83 -0.78
N GLU A 206 19.38 13.69 -1.74
CA GLU A 206 20.75 13.80 -2.24
C GLU A 206 21.71 14.44 -1.21
N ASN A 207 21.30 15.56 -0.61
CA ASN A 207 22.06 16.20 0.46
C ASN A 207 21.19 17.11 1.31
N GLU A 208 20.90 16.71 2.55
CA GLU A 208 20.04 17.44 3.48
C GLU A 208 20.61 18.82 3.84
N LEU A 209 21.92 18.89 4.12
CA LEU A 209 22.58 20.17 4.49
C LEU A 209 22.57 21.17 3.33
N ALA A 210 22.85 20.71 2.11
CA ALA A 210 22.79 21.57 0.93
C ALA A 210 21.35 22.06 0.65
N ALA A 211 20.34 21.21 0.86
CA ALA A 211 18.94 21.60 0.73
C ALA A 211 18.55 22.69 1.76
N GLU A 212 19.02 22.58 3.00
CA GLU A 212 18.76 23.56 4.06
C GLU A 212 19.44 24.90 3.76
N THR A 213 20.65 24.92 3.23
CA THR A 213 21.33 26.17 2.82
C THR A 213 20.61 26.88 1.69
N MET A 214 19.87 26.14 0.84
CA MET A 214 19.00 26.70 -0.20
C MET A 214 17.62 27.13 0.32
N GLY A 215 17.39 27.14 1.63
CA GLY A 215 16.16 27.57 2.28
C GLY A 215 15.05 26.52 2.34
N ILE A 216 15.34 25.26 1.99
CA ILE A 216 14.38 24.17 2.10
C ILE A 216 14.27 23.73 3.57
N ARG A 217 13.06 23.74 4.12
CA ARG A 217 12.79 23.27 5.49
C ARG A 217 12.68 21.73 5.52
N ALA A 218 13.84 21.05 5.57
CA ALA A 218 13.93 19.60 5.48
C ALA A 218 13.01 18.88 6.50
N SER A 219 13.02 19.29 7.76
CA SER A 219 12.22 18.67 8.81
C SER A 219 10.72 18.65 8.49
N ARG A 220 10.14 19.78 8.02
CA ARG A 220 8.72 19.86 7.67
C ARG A 220 8.36 18.95 6.49
N LEU A 221 9.19 18.92 5.47
CA LEU A 221 8.94 18.11 4.27
C LEU A 221 9.04 16.62 4.57
N LYS A 222 9.98 16.22 5.42
CA LYS A 222 10.10 14.84 5.90
C LYS A 222 8.84 14.40 6.66
N VAL A 223 8.34 15.24 7.60
CA VAL A 223 7.08 14.96 8.32
C VAL A 223 5.92 14.85 7.34
N MET A 224 5.80 15.75 6.35
CA MET A 224 4.73 15.67 5.34
C MET A 224 4.79 14.38 4.53
N ALA A 225 5.97 13.93 4.12
CA ALA A 225 6.14 12.67 3.41
C ALA A 225 5.73 11.47 4.28
N PHE A 226 6.08 11.53 5.56
CA PHE A 226 5.74 10.50 6.54
C PHE A 226 4.22 10.42 6.79
N VAL A 227 3.57 11.57 6.97
CA VAL A 227 2.11 11.69 7.10
C VAL A 227 1.40 11.18 5.84
N TYR A 228 1.93 11.51 4.67
CA TYR A 228 1.40 11.02 3.40
C TYR A 228 1.45 9.49 3.29
N GLY A 229 2.60 8.88 3.61
CA GLY A 229 2.74 7.43 3.60
C GLY A 229 1.84 6.75 4.64
N ALA A 230 1.76 7.31 5.86
CA ALA A 230 0.88 6.81 6.92
C ALA A 230 -0.61 6.89 6.54
N PHE A 231 -1.04 7.97 5.86
CA PHE A 231 -2.41 8.12 5.37
C PHE A 231 -2.80 6.98 4.42
N TRP A 232 -1.96 6.70 3.42
CA TRP A 232 -2.24 5.62 2.47
C TRP A 232 -2.12 4.23 3.10
N ALA A 233 -1.20 4.05 4.05
CA ALA A 233 -1.12 2.82 4.82
C ALA A 233 -2.39 2.57 5.64
N GLY A 234 -2.95 3.63 6.24
CA GLY A 234 -4.22 3.55 6.97
C GLY A 234 -5.39 3.13 6.08
N ILE A 235 -5.49 3.72 4.89
CA ILE A 235 -6.51 3.33 3.90
C ILE A 235 -6.32 1.87 3.45
N ALA A 236 -5.08 1.45 3.18
CA ALA A 236 -4.77 0.06 2.83
C ALA A 236 -5.18 -0.91 3.95
N GLY A 237 -4.97 -0.52 5.21
CA GLY A 237 -5.40 -1.28 6.38
C GLY A 237 -6.92 -1.41 6.47
N CYS A 238 -7.66 -0.33 6.24
CA CYS A 238 -9.13 -0.35 6.20
C CYS A 238 -9.65 -1.28 5.10
N LEU A 239 -9.08 -1.19 3.88
CA LEU A 239 -9.43 -2.07 2.78
C LEU A 239 -9.12 -3.54 3.10
N TYR A 240 -7.96 -3.82 3.71
CA TYR A 240 -7.58 -5.15 4.16
C TYR A 240 -8.59 -5.72 5.16
N ALA A 241 -8.98 -4.93 6.17
CA ALA A 241 -9.95 -5.32 7.18
C ALA A 241 -11.33 -5.68 6.58
N HIS A 242 -11.84 -4.85 5.67
CA HIS A 242 -13.12 -5.11 4.99
C HIS A 242 -13.03 -6.28 4.01
N TYR A 243 -11.86 -6.50 3.41
CA TYR A 243 -11.63 -7.61 2.49
C TYR A 243 -11.59 -8.95 3.23
N GLN A 244 -10.85 -9.02 4.35
CA GLN A 244 -10.72 -10.24 5.15
C GLN A 244 -11.90 -10.48 6.10
N HIS A 245 -12.80 -9.51 6.28
CA HIS A 245 -13.94 -9.52 7.23
C HIS A 245 -13.53 -9.75 8.70
N SER A 246 -12.24 -9.73 8.95
CA SER A 246 -11.62 -9.84 10.27
C SER A 246 -10.25 -9.17 10.27
N VAL A 247 -9.81 -8.68 11.41
CA VAL A 247 -8.49 -8.10 11.56
C VAL A 247 -7.92 -8.48 12.92
N ARG A 248 -6.71 -9.01 12.93
CA ARG A 248 -5.99 -9.40 14.16
C ARG A 248 -4.71 -8.61 14.29
N PRO A 249 -4.24 -8.30 15.52
CA PRO A 249 -2.96 -7.64 15.71
C PRO A 249 -1.78 -8.39 15.08
N ASP A 250 -1.84 -9.72 15.06
CA ASP A 250 -0.80 -10.58 14.49
C ASP A 250 -0.69 -10.50 12.95
N ASP A 251 -1.66 -9.93 12.25
CA ASP A 251 -1.58 -9.67 10.81
C ASP A 251 -0.59 -8.54 10.47
N PHE A 252 -0.17 -7.74 11.48
CA PHE A 252 0.67 -6.55 11.34
C PHE A 252 2.03 -6.67 12.05
N THR A 253 2.67 -7.82 11.93
CA THR A 253 3.99 -8.05 12.52
C THR A 253 5.08 -7.20 11.85
N SER A 254 6.24 -7.11 12.48
CA SER A 254 7.45 -6.52 11.90
C SER A 254 7.83 -7.14 10.56
N VAL A 255 7.55 -8.44 10.36
CA VAL A 255 7.78 -9.15 9.10
C VAL A 255 7.00 -8.49 7.96
N ARG A 256 5.74 -8.10 8.21
CA ARG A 256 4.91 -7.40 7.22
C ARG A 256 5.50 -6.05 6.81
N SER A 257 6.09 -5.31 7.76
CA SER A 257 6.82 -4.07 7.45
C SER A 257 8.02 -4.32 6.55
N ILE A 258 8.79 -5.37 6.84
CA ILE A 258 9.94 -5.77 6.03
C ILE A 258 9.51 -6.18 4.63
N GLU A 259 8.43 -6.95 4.47
CA GLU A 259 7.88 -7.32 3.15
C GLU A 259 7.60 -6.09 2.28
N VAL A 260 7.00 -5.03 2.84
CA VAL A 260 6.71 -3.80 2.08
C VAL A 260 8.00 -3.10 1.65
N VAL A 261 9.03 -3.08 2.50
CA VAL A 261 10.35 -2.53 2.12
C VAL A 261 10.99 -3.36 1.03
N VAL A 262 10.89 -4.67 1.11
CA VAL A 262 11.38 -5.60 0.08
C VAL A 262 10.72 -5.33 -1.28
N MET A 263 9.41 -5.07 -1.31
CA MET A 263 8.70 -4.67 -2.54
C MET A 263 9.36 -3.45 -3.20
N LEU A 264 9.78 -2.47 -2.38
CA LEU A 264 10.44 -1.26 -2.88
C LEU A 264 11.87 -1.50 -3.33
N VAL A 265 12.64 -2.26 -2.56
CA VAL A 265 14.04 -2.56 -2.90
C VAL A 265 14.11 -3.39 -4.18
N LEU A 266 13.23 -4.38 -4.30
CA LEU A 266 13.12 -5.22 -5.49
C LEU A 266 12.69 -4.39 -6.71
N GLY A 267 11.69 -3.52 -6.54
CA GLY A 267 11.20 -2.66 -7.62
C GLY A 267 12.19 -1.57 -8.01
N GLY A 268 12.91 -1.02 -7.06
CA GLY A 268 13.82 0.13 -7.17
C GLY A 268 13.32 1.34 -6.39
N LEU A 269 14.10 1.76 -5.40
CA LEU A 269 13.79 2.89 -4.51
C LEU A 269 13.63 4.20 -5.31
N GLY A 270 12.51 4.87 -5.13
CA GLY A 270 12.21 6.14 -5.78
C GLY A 270 11.52 6.02 -7.14
N SER A 271 11.38 4.81 -7.71
CA SER A 271 10.58 4.57 -8.91
C SER A 271 9.15 4.19 -8.54
N LEU A 272 8.15 4.92 -9.07
CA LEU A 272 6.74 4.62 -8.86
C LEU A 272 6.35 3.32 -9.58
N THR A 273 6.80 3.16 -10.82
CA THR A 273 6.56 1.94 -11.59
C THR A 273 7.26 0.73 -10.98
N GLY A 274 8.47 0.93 -10.44
CA GLY A 274 9.20 -0.09 -9.70
C GLY A 274 8.43 -0.54 -8.45
N ALA A 275 7.92 0.39 -7.65
CA ALA A 275 7.13 0.06 -6.46
C ALA A 275 5.89 -0.79 -6.78
N VAL A 276 5.17 -0.46 -7.87
CA VAL A 276 4.00 -1.24 -8.32
C VAL A 276 4.40 -2.66 -8.73
N ILE A 277 5.43 -2.79 -9.56
CA ILE A 277 5.86 -4.11 -10.05
C ILE A 277 6.48 -4.94 -8.92
N GLY A 278 7.28 -4.33 -8.05
CA GLY A 278 7.84 -5.00 -6.87
C GLY A 278 6.75 -5.52 -5.94
N ALA A 279 5.69 -4.73 -5.70
CA ALA A 279 4.54 -5.17 -4.92
C ALA A 279 3.84 -6.39 -5.54
N VAL A 280 3.61 -6.38 -6.85
CA VAL A 280 2.99 -7.51 -7.56
C VAL A 280 3.87 -8.76 -7.48
N VAL A 281 5.16 -8.65 -7.77
CA VAL A 281 6.09 -9.80 -7.76
C VAL A 281 6.19 -10.41 -6.36
N VAL A 282 6.41 -9.58 -5.33
CA VAL A 282 6.57 -10.06 -3.95
C VAL A 282 5.29 -10.71 -3.41
N THR A 283 4.12 -10.18 -3.78
CA THR A 283 2.83 -10.73 -3.33
C THR A 283 2.46 -12.02 -4.05
N LEU A 284 2.74 -12.12 -5.35
CA LEU A 284 2.37 -13.28 -6.15
C LEU A 284 3.35 -14.45 -5.99
N LEU A 285 4.63 -14.18 -5.77
CA LEU A 285 5.66 -15.22 -5.72
C LEU A 285 5.36 -16.34 -4.72
N PRO A 286 5.00 -16.06 -3.44
CA PRO A 286 4.65 -17.12 -2.49
C PRO A 286 3.43 -17.93 -2.94
N GLN A 287 2.48 -17.28 -3.60
CA GLN A 287 1.25 -17.95 -4.05
C GLN A 287 1.50 -18.94 -5.19
N PHE A 288 2.39 -18.58 -6.12
CA PHE A 288 2.79 -19.50 -7.20
C PHE A 288 3.67 -20.65 -6.71
N LEU A 289 4.33 -20.50 -5.58
CA LEU A 289 5.16 -21.55 -4.99
C LEU A 289 4.37 -22.54 -4.11
N ARG A 290 3.17 -22.20 -3.64
CA ARG A 290 2.32 -23.08 -2.83
C ARG A 290 2.07 -24.46 -3.45
N PRO A 291 1.70 -24.61 -4.74
CA PRO A 291 1.51 -25.92 -5.33
C PRO A 291 2.80 -26.78 -5.33
N ALA A 292 3.97 -26.13 -5.44
CA ALA A 292 5.25 -26.82 -5.33
C ALA A 292 5.56 -27.25 -3.88
N GLU A 293 5.18 -26.46 -2.89
CA GLU A 293 5.27 -26.82 -1.46
C GLU A 293 4.44 -28.06 -1.14
N GLU A 294 3.20 -28.08 -1.64
CA GLU A 294 2.29 -29.21 -1.45
C GLU A 294 2.81 -30.48 -2.16
N ALA A 295 3.30 -30.34 -3.40
CA ALA A 295 3.83 -31.46 -4.17
C ALA A 295 5.12 -32.06 -3.58
N LEU A 296 5.99 -31.22 -3.01
CA LEU A 296 7.25 -31.64 -2.38
C LEU A 296 7.12 -31.96 -0.89
N ASN A 297 5.94 -31.73 -0.30
CA ASN A 297 5.65 -31.88 1.13
C ASN A 297 6.67 -31.16 2.06
N VAL A 298 7.19 -29.99 1.59
CA VAL A 298 8.17 -29.15 2.29
C VAL A 298 7.52 -27.84 2.68
N GLN A 299 7.08 -27.72 3.92
CA GLN A 299 6.49 -26.48 4.44
C GLN A 299 7.55 -25.36 4.51
N GLY A 300 7.18 -24.16 4.04
CA GLY A 300 8.04 -22.99 4.08
C GLY A 300 9.02 -22.84 2.90
N LEU A 301 8.91 -23.69 1.87
CA LEU A 301 9.72 -23.58 0.66
C LEU A 301 9.58 -22.19 0.00
N SER A 302 8.39 -21.63 -0.03
CA SER A 302 8.11 -20.29 -0.56
C SER A 302 8.89 -19.21 0.17
N MET A 303 9.00 -19.27 1.50
CA MET A 303 9.80 -18.31 2.28
C MET A 303 11.30 -18.43 1.99
N VAL A 304 11.81 -19.66 1.84
CA VAL A 304 13.22 -19.89 1.50
C VAL A 304 13.55 -19.37 0.10
N VAL A 305 12.71 -19.68 -0.89
CA VAL A 305 12.87 -19.19 -2.28
C VAL A 305 12.77 -17.67 -2.32
N TYR A 306 11.86 -17.08 -1.58
CA TYR A 306 11.71 -15.65 -1.44
C TYR A 306 12.97 -14.99 -0.85
N ALA A 307 13.48 -15.52 0.26
CA ALA A 307 14.71 -15.01 0.87
C ALA A 307 15.92 -15.15 -0.06
N LEU A 308 16.05 -16.30 -0.74
CA LEU A 308 17.10 -16.55 -1.71
C LEU A 308 17.02 -15.58 -2.89
N MET A 309 15.81 -15.38 -3.44
CA MET A 309 15.59 -14.43 -4.54
C MET A 309 16.00 -13.00 -4.14
N LEU A 310 15.71 -12.59 -2.90
CA LEU A 310 16.11 -11.28 -2.39
C LEU A 310 17.63 -11.15 -2.30
N ILE A 311 18.32 -12.16 -1.72
CA ILE A 311 19.78 -12.17 -1.60
C ILE A 311 20.41 -12.08 -2.99
N VAL A 312 19.97 -12.91 -3.94
CA VAL A 312 20.45 -12.92 -5.32
C VAL A 312 20.21 -11.56 -5.98
N LEU A 313 19.01 -10.99 -5.82
CA LEU A 313 18.70 -9.71 -6.43
C LEU A 313 19.53 -8.56 -5.84
N MET A 314 19.71 -8.52 -4.52
CA MET A 314 20.56 -7.51 -3.87
C MET A 314 22.04 -7.65 -4.28
N LEU A 315 22.51 -8.87 -4.51
CA LEU A 315 23.89 -9.12 -4.94
C LEU A 315 24.14 -8.67 -6.39
N PHE A 316 23.21 -8.98 -7.31
CA PHE A 316 23.38 -8.70 -8.74
C PHE A 316 22.82 -7.33 -9.17
N ARG A 317 21.80 -6.82 -8.48
CA ARG A 317 21.13 -5.56 -8.80
C ARG A 317 20.73 -4.77 -7.55
N PRO A 318 21.71 -4.17 -6.83
CA PRO A 318 21.43 -3.41 -5.60
C PRO A 318 20.53 -2.19 -5.83
N GLN A 319 20.38 -1.72 -7.07
CA GLN A 319 19.49 -0.62 -7.44
C GLN A 319 18.04 -1.07 -7.71
N GLY A 320 17.72 -2.37 -7.59
CA GLY A 320 16.44 -2.95 -7.95
C GLY A 320 16.26 -3.17 -9.46
N ILE A 321 15.11 -3.75 -9.85
CA ILE A 321 14.82 -4.14 -11.25
C ILE A 321 14.79 -2.90 -12.17
N PHE A 322 14.14 -1.83 -11.75
CA PHE A 322 13.97 -0.59 -12.51
C PHE A 322 14.95 0.52 -12.12
N GLY A 323 15.68 0.37 -10.98
CA GLY A 323 16.53 1.41 -10.44
C GLY A 323 15.72 2.70 -10.19
N GLN A 324 16.27 3.85 -10.58
CA GLN A 324 15.58 5.15 -10.50
C GLN A 324 14.84 5.52 -11.81
N ARG A 325 14.81 4.62 -12.80
CA ARG A 325 14.20 4.91 -14.10
C ARG A 325 12.71 4.59 -14.04
N GLU A 326 11.89 5.58 -14.34
CA GLU A 326 10.47 5.35 -14.56
C GLU A 326 10.21 4.85 -15.99
N LEU A 327 9.26 3.93 -16.15
CA LEU A 327 8.75 3.53 -17.44
C LEU A 327 8.08 4.76 -18.09
N SER A 328 8.83 5.49 -18.91
CA SER A 328 8.24 6.57 -19.68
C SER A 328 7.41 5.99 -20.83
N LEU A 329 6.25 6.60 -21.10
CA LEU A 329 5.41 6.24 -22.27
C LEU A 329 6.18 6.24 -23.61
N ARG A 330 7.32 6.93 -23.68
CA ARG A 330 8.23 6.90 -24.82
C ARG A 330 8.94 5.56 -24.97
N LEU A 331 9.23 4.85 -23.86
CA LEU A 331 9.84 3.54 -23.89
C LEU A 331 8.81 2.47 -24.33
N LEU A 332 7.56 2.60 -23.87
CA LEU A 332 6.45 1.76 -24.30
C LEU A 332 6.16 1.92 -25.80
N ARG A 333 6.25 3.13 -26.35
CA ARG A 333 6.14 3.39 -27.78
C ARG A 333 7.27 2.76 -28.60
N ARG A 334 8.47 2.59 -28.04
CA ARG A 334 9.59 1.91 -28.71
C ARG A 334 9.46 0.39 -28.71
N LEU A 335 8.71 -0.16 -27.75
CA LEU A 335 8.47 -1.62 -27.62
C LEU A 335 7.26 -2.10 -28.44
N LEU A 336 6.38 -1.18 -28.87
CA LEU A 336 5.28 -1.51 -29.78
C LEU A 336 5.82 -1.52 -31.23
N PRO A 337 5.90 -2.70 -31.90
CA PRO A 337 6.34 -2.78 -33.29
C PRO A 337 5.27 -2.13 -34.18
N GLY A 338 5.49 -0.89 -34.57
CA GLY A 338 4.57 -0.17 -35.47
C GLY A 338 4.61 1.37 -35.43
N ALA A 339 5.19 1.96 -34.40
CA ALA A 339 5.33 3.42 -34.34
C ALA A 339 6.65 3.89 -34.98
N ARG A 340 6.76 3.73 -36.33
CA ARG A 340 7.83 4.38 -37.09
C ARG A 340 7.70 5.90 -36.93
N ASP A 341 8.77 6.49 -36.45
CA ASP A 341 9.03 7.90 -36.41
C ASP A 341 8.76 8.51 -37.80
N LYS A 342 7.66 9.26 -37.92
CA LYS A 342 7.53 10.21 -39.04
C LYS A 342 8.37 11.41 -38.63
N GLY A 343 9.51 11.51 -39.29
CA GLY A 343 10.51 12.52 -39.08
C GLY A 343 9.94 13.93 -39.01
N SER A 344 10.53 14.67 -38.15
CA SER A 344 10.58 16.15 -38.26
C SER A 344 11.95 16.57 -38.80
N PRO A 345 11.98 17.52 -39.72
CA PRO A 345 13.21 18.03 -40.32
C PRO A 345 14.10 18.70 -39.26
#